data_212473ad714fec31f026c724a60826a5
#
_entry.id   212473ad714fec31f026c724a60826a5
#
_cell.length_a   1.000
_cell.length_b   1.000
_cell.length_c   1.000
_cell.angle_alpha   90.00
_cell.angle_beta   90.00
_cell.angle_gamma   90.00
#
_symmetry.space_group_name_H-M   'P 1'
#
loop_
_entity.id
_entity.type
_entity.pdbx_description
1 polymer ?
#
loop_
_entity_poly.entity_id
_entity_poly.type
_entity_poly.pdbx_seq_one_letter_code
_entity_poly.pdbx_strand_id
1 'polypeptide(L)'
;MPILVITGTGTEVGKTVTTAAVAASALAAGRTVAVLKAAQTGVRPDERGDADEVARLAGAVTTAELARYPEPLAPGTAARRAGMAPVRPYDVVQAAQKLAVEHDLVLVEGAGGLLVRFDEAGGTLADAAEALRAPVLVVATAGLGTLNTTELTARELRRRGLELLGVVIGGWPDSPDLAMRCNVTDLPEVAAAPLLGAIPLGVGTLPPRSFRTEAPNWLAPRLDGNWEADAFRRRATAGPTAD
;
A
#
# COMPACT_ATOMS: atom_id res chain seq x y z
N MET A 1 10.19 -13.10 -4.24
CA MET A 1 10.44 -11.65 -4.26
C MET A 1 10.49 -11.20 -2.80
N PRO A 2 11.69 -10.87 -2.28
CA PRO A 2 11.82 -10.61 -0.83
C PRO A 2 11.34 -9.22 -0.40
N ILE A 3 11.33 -8.22 -1.30
CA ILE A 3 10.93 -6.85 -0.95
C ILE A 3 9.85 -6.37 -1.93
N LEU A 4 8.77 -5.81 -1.39
CA LEU A 4 7.69 -5.16 -2.13
C LEU A 4 7.45 -3.77 -1.52
N VAL A 5 7.54 -2.73 -2.36
CA VAL A 5 7.24 -1.36 -1.95
C VAL A 5 5.75 -1.09 -2.16
N ILE A 6 5.09 -0.56 -1.15
CA ILE A 6 3.67 -0.19 -1.20
C ILE A 6 3.55 1.33 -1.14
N THR A 7 3.05 1.91 -2.22
CA THR A 7 2.75 3.34 -2.31
C THR A 7 1.26 3.57 -2.52
N GLY A 8 0.81 4.80 -2.34
CA GLY A 8 -0.55 5.21 -2.69
C GLY A 8 -0.55 6.27 -3.79
N THR A 9 -1.69 6.46 -4.43
CA THR A 9 -1.94 7.64 -5.28
C THR A 9 -2.13 8.92 -4.45
N GLY A 10 -2.19 8.80 -3.11
CA GLY A 10 -2.36 9.89 -2.16
C GLY A 10 -2.37 9.40 -0.71
N THR A 11 -2.86 10.26 0.17
CA THR A 11 -3.12 9.95 1.58
C THR A 11 -4.52 9.34 1.72
N GLU A 12 -4.74 8.49 2.74
CA GLU A 12 -6.04 7.86 3.05
C GLU A 12 -6.63 7.00 1.92
N VAL A 13 -5.80 6.50 1.01
CA VAL A 13 -6.22 5.61 -0.08
C VAL A 13 -6.32 4.13 0.32
N GLY A 14 -6.10 3.81 1.61
CA GLY A 14 -6.18 2.43 2.13
C GLY A 14 -4.86 1.65 2.14
N LYS A 15 -3.70 2.33 2.11
CA LYS A 15 -2.37 1.66 2.13
C LYS A 15 -2.22 0.68 3.28
N THR A 16 -2.42 1.14 4.50
CA THR A 16 -2.19 0.35 5.73
C THR A 16 -3.05 -0.91 5.77
N VAL A 17 -4.33 -0.81 5.39
CA VAL A 17 -5.22 -1.97 5.32
C VAL A 17 -4.82 -2.91 4.18
N THR A 18 -4.37 -2.37 3.03
CA THR A 18 -3.83 -3.17 1.92
C THR A 18 -2.54 -3.87 2.33
N THR A 19 -1.62 -3.18 3.00
CA THR A 19 -0.38 -3.77 3.55
C THR A 19 -0.71 -4.92 4.51
N ALA A 20 -1.70 -4.72 5.39
CA ALA A 20 -2.16 -5.75 6.31
C ALA A 20 -2.78 -6.96 5.56
N ALA A 21 -3.55 -6.72 4.50
CA ALA A 21 -4.14 -7.80 3.71
C ALA A 21 -3.06 -8.62 2.97
N VAL A 22 -2.07 -7.94 2.36
CA VAL A 22 -0.93 -8.61 1.71
C VAL A 22 -0.13 -9.43 2.73
N ALA A 23 0.15 -8.84 3.91
CA ALA A 23 0.85 -9.54 4.98
C ALA A 23 0.07 -10.78 5.48
N ALA A 24 -1.25 -10.64 5.70
CA ALA A 24 -2.10 -11.75 6.15
C ALA A 24 -2.15 -12.88 5.12
N SER A 25 -2.26 -12.55 3.82
CA SER A 25 -2.27 -13.55 2.74
C SER A 25 -0.92 -14.28 2.64
N ALA A 26 0.19 -13.56 2.75
CA ALA A 26 1.53 -14.15 2.74
C ALA A 26 1.77 -15.07 3.95
N LEU A 27 1.33 -14.66 5.15
CA LEU A 27 1.38 -15.50 6.35
C LEU A 27 0.53 -16.76 6.20
N ALA A 28 -0.67 -16.65 5.61
CA ALA A 28 -1.53 -17.80 5.34
C ALA A 28 -0.89 -18.77 4.33
N ALA A 29 -0.07 -18.27 3.41
CA ALA A 29 0.75 -19.07 2.49
C ALA A 29 2.03 -19.65 3.14
N GLY A 30 2.22 -19.47 4.46
CA GLY A 30 3.36 -20.01 5.22
C GLY A 30 4.65 -19.20 5.12
N ARG A 31 4.60 -17.97 4.63
CA ARG A 31 5.76 -17.08 4.53
C ARG A 31 6.00 -16.31 5.83
N THR A 32 7.25 -16.00 6.12
CA THR A 32 7.63 -15.04 7.15
C THR A 32 7.56 -13.62 6.59
N VAL A 33 6.96 -12.67 7.32
CA VAL A 33 6.69 -11.32 6.84
C VAL A 33 7.22 -10.24 7.77
N ALA A 34 7.92 -9.27 7.22
CA ALA A 34 8.24 -8.02 7.90
C ALA A 34 7.54 -6.83 7.23
N VAL A 35 7.18 -5.83 8.03
CA VAL A 35 6.58 -4.57 7.58
C VAL A 35 7.44 -3.42 8.05
N LEU A 36 7.95 -2.64 7.10
CA LEU A 36 8.75 -1.45 7.35
C LEU A 36 7.94 -0.21 7.01
N LYS A 37 7.56 0.58 7.98
CA LYS A 37 7.03 1.93 7.79
C LYS A 37 8.19 2.90 7.67
N ALA A 38 8.35 3.52 6.49
CA ALA A 38 9.45 4.46 6.25
C ALA A 38 9.38 5.69 7.17
N ALA A 39 8.20 6.28 7.31
CA ALA A 39 7.94 7.36 8.25
C ALA A 39 6.46 7.34 8.67
N GLN A 40 6.21 7.46 9.95
CA GLN A 40 4.89 7.70 10.53
C GLN A 40 4.71 9.19 10.79
N THR A 41 3.61 9.77 10.36
CA THR A 41 3.27 11.18 10.61
C THR A 41 1.89 11.31 11.21
N GLY A 42 1.64 12.37 11.99
CA GLY A 42 0.34 12.64 12.61
C GLY A 42 0.00 11.74 13.79
N VAL A 43 0.99 11.08 14.40
CA VAL A 43 0.79 10.13 15.51
C VAL A 43 1.81 10.44 16.60
N ARG A 44 1.35 10.55 17.83
CA ARG A 44 2.23 10.77 18.99
C ARG A 44 3.00 9.49 19.34
N PRO A 45 4.09 9.59 20.14
CA PRO A 45 4.91 8.42 20.50
C PRO A 45 4.14 7.31 21.22
N ASP A 46 3.11 7.65 21.96
CA ASP A 46 2.25 6.75 22.76
C ASP A 46 1.01 6.24 22.01
N GLU A 47 0.79 6.69 20.78
CA GLU A 47 -0.33 6.27 19.94
C GLU A 47 0.08 5.15 18.97
N ARG A 48 -0.90 4.37 18.52
CA ARG A 48 -0.68 3.33 17.52
C ARG A 48 -0.45 3.95 16.15
N GLY A 49 0.60 3.50 15.46
CA GLY A 49 0.88 3.86 14.08
C GLY A 49 0.40 2.82 13.06
N ASP A 50 0.71 3.07 11.80
CA ASP A 50 0.33 2.18 10.68
C ASP A 50 0.93 0.78 10.83
N ALA A 51 2.20 0.67 11.26
CA ALA A 51 2.87 -0.61 11.48
C ALA A 51 2.20 -1.43 12.60
N ASP A 52 1.73 -0.76 13.67
CA ASP A 52 0.99 -1.40 14.75
C ASP A 52 -0.37 -1.90 14.28
N GLU A 53 -1.02 -1.13 13.40
CA GLU A 53 -2.31 -1.50 12.82
C GLU A 53 -2.17 -2.70 11.87
N VAL A 54 -1.11 -2.74 11.06
CA VAL A 54 -0.80 -3.91 10.23
C VAL A 54 -0.58 -5.14 11.10
N ALA A 55 0.20 -5.04 12.19
CA ALA A 55 0.44 -6.17 13.10
C ALA A 55 -0.87 -6.63 13.77
N ARG A 56 -1.73 -5.70 14.18
CA ARG A 56 -3.04 -6.02 14.75
C ARG A 56 -3.89 -6.84 13.79
N LEU A 57 -3.97 -6.43 12.54
CA LEU A 57 -4.82 -7.07 11.51
C LEU A 57 -4.20 -8.36 10.99
N ALA A 58 -2.95 -8.32 10.55
CA ALA A 58 -2.29 -9.44 9.89
C ALA A 58 -1.81 -10.54 10.85
N GLY A 59 -1.43 -10.19 12.06
CA GLY A 59 -0.94 -11.15 13.07
C GLY A 59 0.58 -11.16 13.22
N ALA A 60 1.22 -12.32 13.09
CA ALA A 60 2.63 -12.51 13.41
C ALA A 60 3.56 -11.92 12.34
N VAL A 61 3.63 -10.60 12.26
CA VAL A 61 4.58 -9.85 11.41
C VAL A 61 5.65 -9.19 12.28
N THR A 62 6.87 -9.11 11.76
CA THR A 62 7.91 -8.24 12.32
C THR A 62 7.66 -6.82 11.84
N THR A 63 7.57 -5.85 12.74
CA THR A 63 7.36 -4.45 12.39
C THR A 63 8.61 -3.61 12.65
N ALA A 64 8.85 -2.65 11.77
CA ALA A 64 9.87 -1.62 11.94
C ALA A 64 9.32 -0.26 11.48
N GLU A 65 9.67 0.79 12.20
CA GLU A 65 9.33 2.18 11.88
C GLU A 65 10.61 3.00 12.02
N LEU A 66 11.00 3.74 10.96
CA LEU A 66 12.29 4.47 10.99
C LEU A 66 12.18 5.81 11.71
N ALA A 67 11.04 6.47 11.57
CA ALA A 67 10.79 7.72 12.27
C ALA A 67 9.30 7.95 12.50
N ARG A 68 8.99 8.64 13.58
CA ARG A 68 7.64 9.03 13.97
C ARG A 68 7.60 10.52 14.25
N TYR A 69 6.73 11.24 13.54
CA TYR A 69 6.58 12.68 13.64
C TYR A 69 5.18 13.04 14.11
N PRO A 70 5.02 13.95 15.08
CA PRO A 70 3.73 14.22 15.72
C PRO A 70 2.73 14.94 14.81
N GLU A 71 3.22 15.74 13.83
CA GLU A 71 2.33 16.52 12.97
C GLU A 71 1.91 15.73 11.71
N PRO A 72 0.63 15.84 11.27
CA PRO A 72 0.10 15.14 10.09
C PRO A 72 0.51 15.86 8.78
N LEU A 73 1.79 15.86 8.48
CA LEU A 73 2.41 16.52 7.33
C LEU A 73 3.23 15.53 6.53
N ALA A 74 3.72 15.98 5.36
CA ALA A 74 4.74 15.23 4.62
C ALA A 74 5.98 15.02 5.51
N PRO A 75 6.61 13.82 5.50
CA PRO A 75 7.68 13.47 6.43
C PRO A 75 8.80 14.50 6.56
N GLY A 76 9.35 15.01 5.44
CA GLY A 76 10.40 16.03 5.48
C GLY A 76 9.94 17.35 6.13
N THR A 77 8.68 17.73 5.93
CA THR A 77 8.10 18.93 6.58
C THR A 77 7.86 18.66 8.06
N ALA A 78 7.33 17.48 8.42
CA ALA A 78 7.08 17.11 9.80
C ALA A 78 8.39 17.04 10.61
N ALA A 79 9.44 16.41 10.04
CA ALA A 79 10.77 16.32 10.65
C ALA A 79 11.36 17.70 10.93
N ARG A 80 11.35 18.58 9.92
CA ARG A 80 11.87 19.97 10.06
C ARG A 80 11.14 20.76 11.14
N ARG A 81 9.80 20.67 11.15
CA ARG A 81 8.99 21.40 12.14
C ARG A 81 9.15 20.85 13.57
N ALA A 82 9.34 19.55 13.70
CA ALA A 82 9.60 18.91 14.99
C ALA A 82 11.05 19.04 15.47
N GLY A 83 11.96 19.59 14.66
CA GLY A 83 13.40 19.63 14.96
C GLY A 83 14.02 18.23 15.03
N MET A 84 13.44 17.25 14.35
CA MET A 84 13.88 15.86 14.35
C MET A 84 14.67 15.54 13.08
N ALA A 85 15.50 14.48 13.16
CA ALA A 85 16.21 13.99 11.98
C ALA A 85 15.21 13.47 10.92
N PRO A 86 15.37 13.85 9.64
CA PRO A 86 14.55 13.30 8.57
C PRO A 86 14.97 11.86 8.24
N VAL A 87 14.03 11.06 7.73
CA VAL A 87 14.32 9.77 7.10
C VAL A 87 14.89 10.03 5.71
N ARG A 88 15.91 9.29 5.31
CA ARG A 88 16.48 9.35 3.96
C ARG A 88 16.16 8.05 3.20
N PRO A 89 16.10 8.07 1.87
CA PRO A 89 15.93 6.85 1.08
C PRO A 89 16.96 5.76 1.43
N TYR A 90 18.20 6.15 1.72
CA TYR A 90 19.26 5.24 2.16
C TYR A 90 18.90 4.49 3.45
N ASP A 91 18.28 5.16 4.42
CA ASP A 91 17.91 4.55 5.70
C ASP A 91 16.81 3.48 5.48
N VAL A 92 15.87 3.76 4.56
CA VAL A 92 14.83 2.79 4.14
C VAL A 92 15.47 1.57 3.48
N VAL A 93 16.44 1.78 2.58
CA VAL A 93 17.16 0.70 1.88
C VAL A 93 17.87 -0.21 2.86
N GLN A 94 18.64 0.36 3.79
CA GLN A 94 19.40 -0.41 4.79
C GLN A 94 18.48 -1.24 5.69
N ALA A 95 17.38 -0.65 6.16
CA ALA A 95 16.41 -1.35 7.00
C ALA A 95 15.70 -2.48 6.24
N ALA A 96 15.25 -2.22 5.01
CA ALA A 96 14.58 -3.22 4.18
C ALA A 96 15.49 -4.41 3.85
N GLN A 97 16.75 -4.13 3.50
CA GLN A 97 17.75 -5.19 3.21
C GLN A 97 18.05 -6.04 4.46
N LYS A 98 18.19 -5.41 5.63
CA LYS A 98 18.38 -6.12 6.89
C LYS A 98 17.22 -7.06 7.19
N LEU A 99 15.98 -6.59 7.05
CA LEU A 99 14.78 -7.41 7.27
C LEU A 99 14.67 -8.56 6.26
N ALA A 100 15.09 -8.35 5.01
CA ALA A 100 15.03 -9.35 3.96
C ALA A 100 16.01 -10.53 4.15
N VAL A 101 16.96 -10.43 5.09
CA VAL A 101 17.83 -11.55 5.47
C VAL A 101 17.07 -12.61 6.27
N GLU A 102 16.07 -12.18 7.04
CA GLU A 102 15.36 -13.04 8.01
C GLU A 102 13.91 -13.33 7.62
N HIS A 103 13.39 -12.68 6.55
CA HIS A 103 12.00 -12.80 6.15
C HIS A 103 11.85 -13.10 4.65
N ASP A 104 10.86 -13.92 4.30
CA ASP A 104 10.51 -14.25 2.92
C ASP A 104 9.89 -13.08 2.17
N LEU A 105 9.28 -12.15 2.91
CA LEU A 105 8.65 -10.95 2.37
C LEU A 105 8.84 -9.75 3.30
N VAL A 106 9.35 -8.65 2.75
CA VAL A 106 9.41 -7.34 3.40
C VAL A 106 8.49 -6.37 2.66
N LEU A 107 7.50 -5.86 3.34
CA LEU A 107 6.59 -4.83 2.83
C LEU A 107 7.10 -3.47 3.29
N VAL A 108 7.50 -2.61 2.34
CA VAL A 108 7.97 -1.25 2.63
C VAL A 108 6.84 -0.28 2.35
N GLU A 109 6.19 0.22 3.39
CA GLU A 109 5.08 1.16 3.25
C GLU A 109 5.55 2.62 3.32
N GLY A 110 5.17 3.42 2.31
CA GLY A 110 5.41 4.85 2.26
C GLY A 110 4.42 5.67 3.08
N ALA A 111 4.67 6.97 3.15
CA ALA A 111 3.76 7.99 3.70
C ALA A 111 3.20 8.85 2.56
N GLY A 112 1.88 8.79 2.34
CA GLY A 112 1.24 9.51 1.24
C GLY A 112 1.50 8.85 -0.13
N GLY A 113 1.83 9.65 -1.14
CA GLY A 113 2.11 9.20 -2.50
C GLY A 113 3.59 8.92 -2.77
N LEU A 114 3.88 8.40 -3.97
CA LEU A 114 5.21 7.94 -4.41
C LEU A 114 6.33 8.99 -4.26
N LEU A 115 6.04 10.25 -4.56
CA LEU A 115 7.01 11.35 -4.59
C LEU A 115 6.93 12.27 -3.36
N VAL A 116 6.26 11.84 -2.29
CA VAL A 116 6.26 12.60 -1.03
C VAL A 116 7.69 12.63 -0.47
N ARG A 117 8.18 13.84 -0.18
CA ARG A 117 9.56 14.04 0.24
C ARG A 117 9.78 13.58 1.68
N PHE A 118 10.83 12.82 1.87
CA PHE A 118 11.30 12.36 3.17
C PHE A 118 12.24 13.35 3.84
N ASP A 119 13.01 14.11 3.03
CA ASP A 119 14.04 15.02 3.48
C ASP A 119 14.08 16.30 2.63
N GLU A 120 14.99 17.23 2.99
CA GLU A 120 15.20 18.49 2.28
C GLU A 120 15.96 18.33 0.96
N ALA A 121 16.70 17.25 0.80
CA ALA A 121 17.38 16.92 -0.46
C ALA A 121 16.39 16.43 -1.53
N GLY A 122 15.11 16.20 -1.16
CA GLY A 122 14.06 15.77 -2.06
C GLY A 122 13.96 14.27 -2.21
N GLY A 123 14.59 13.50 -1.32
CA GLY A 123 14.50 12.04 -1.29
C GLY A 123 13.09 11.55 -1.08
N THR A 124 12.70 10.49 -1.77
CA THR A 124 11.34 9.95 -1.84
C THR A 124 11.31 8.42 -1.69
N LEU A 125 10.11 7.84 -1.60
CA LEU A 125 9.93 6.39 -1.65
C LEU A 125 10.38 5.81 -3.00
N ALA A 126 10.21 6.56 -4.09
CA ALA A 126 10.67 6.13 -5.42
C ALA A 126 12.18 5.91 -5.47
N ASP A 127 12.97 6.79 -4.82
CA ASP A 127 14.42 6.66 -4.76
C ASP A 127 14.86 5.41 -3.96
N ALA A 128 14.13 5.11 -2.88
CA ALA A 128 14.35 3.88 -2.12
C ALA A 128 13.99 2.61 -2.95
N ALA A 129 12.85 2.63 -3.65
CA ALA A 129 12.43 1.51 -4.51
C ALA A 129 13.44 1.27 -5.64
N GLU A 130 13.97 2.34 -6.25
CA GLU A 130 14.99 2.27 -7.30
C GLU A 130 16.30 1.65 -6.77
N ALA A 131 16.80 2.11 -5.64
CA ALA A 131 18.01 1.57 -5.02
C ALA A 131 17.84 0.10 -4.59
N LEU A 132 16.65 -0.30 -4.14
CA LEU A 132 16.30 -1.68 -3.82
C LEU A 132 16.04 -2.55 -5.04
N ARG A 133 15.83 -1.96 -6.23
CA ARG A 133 15.30 -2.64 -7.43
C ARG A 133 14.03 -3.44 -7.09
N ALA A 134 13.22 -2.90 -6.20
CA ALA A 134 12.01 -3.56 -5.72
C ALA A 134 10.80 -3.16 -6.57
N PRO A 135 9.91 -4.10 -6.90
CA PRO A 135 8.65 -3.78 -7.54
C PRO A 135 7.77 -2.95 -6.60
N VAL A 136 6.87 -2.19 -7.19
CA VAL A 136 5.98 -1.28 -6.49
C VAL A 136 4.53 -1.70 -6.68
N LEU A 137 3.79 -1.85 -5.60
CA LEU A 137 2.33 -1.98 -5.58
C LEU A 137 1.73 -0.60 -5.37
N VAL A 138 0.81 -0.20 -6.24
CA VAL A 138 0.11 1.08 -6.13
C VAL A 138 -1.28 0.86 -5.53
N VAL A 139 -1.57 1.53 -4.43
CA VAL A 139 -2.90 1.57 -3.82
C VAL A 139 -3.63 2.82 -4.31
N ALA A 140 -4.79 2.62 -4.95
CA ALA A 140 -5.60 3.67 -5.54
C ALA A 140 -6.99 3.72 -4.90
N THR A 141 -7.66 4.86 -4.98
CA THR A 141 -9.08 4.98 -4.63
C THR A 141 -9.96 4.40 -5.75
N ALA A 142 -11.23 4.10 -5.44
CA ALA A 142 -12.19 3.64 -6.44
C ALA A 142 -12.81 4.80 -7.24
N GLY A 143 -12.98 5.96 -6.61
CA GLY A 143 -13.84 7.05 -7.08
C GLY A 143 -13.26 7.94 -8.18
N LEU A 144 -14.02 8.95 -8.53
CA LEU A 144 -13.66 9.94 -9.56
C LEU A 144 -12.32 10.61 -9.23
N GLY A 145 -11.48 10.81 -10.26
CA GLY A 145 -10.11 11.36 -10.14
C GLY A 145 -9.01 10.30 -10.00
N THR A 146 -9.36 9.05 -9.67
CA THR A 146 -8.38 7.98 -9.47
C THR A 146 -7.57 7.67 -10.74
N LEU A 147 -8.18 7.73 -11.92
CA LEU A 147 -7.51 7.45 -13.19
C LEU A 147 -6.32 8.39 -13.41
N ASN A 148 -6.53 9.71 -13.22
CA ASN A 148 -5.48 10.70 -13.36
C ASN A 148 -4.32 10.47 -12.38
N THR A 149 -4.63 10.29 -11.09
CA THR A 149 -3.59 10.12 -10.07
C THR A 149 -2.84 8.79 -10.21
N THR A 150 -3.53 7.73 -10.62
CA THR A 150 -2.93 6.42 -10.90
C THR A 150 -2.02 6.49 -12.12
N GLU A 151 -2.48 7.11 -13.21
CA GLU A 151 -1.67 7.26 -14.43
C GLU A 151 -0.41 8.09 -14.18
N LEU A 152 -0.51 9.21 -13.47
CA LEU A 152 0.66 10.02 -13.08
C LEU A 152 1.68 9.20 -12.27
N THR A 153 1.21 8.41 -11.30
CA THR A 153 2.07 7.54 -10.49
C THR A 153 2.72 6.46 -11.35
N ALA A 154 1.94 5.79 -12.22
CA ALA A 154 2.43 4.76 -13.10
C ALA A 154 3.44 5.29 -14.15
N ARG A 155 3.21 6.49 -14.69
CA ARG A 155 4.14 7.15 -15.61
C ARG A 155 5.47 7.46 -14.93
N GLU A 156 5.44 7.93 -13.68
CA GLU A 156 6.68 8.19 -12.93
C GLU A 156 7.44 6.91 -12.63
N LEU A 157 6.77 5.82 -12.24
CA LEU A 157 7.41 4.52 -12.07
C LEU A 157 8.09 4.06 -13.36
N ARG A 158 7.40 4.12 -14.49
CA ARG A 158 7.98 3.78 -15.80
C ARG A 158 9.17 4.68 -16.18
N ARG A 159 9.06 5.99 -15.95
CA ARG A 159 10.16 6.95 -16.23
C ARG A 159 11.43 6.59 -15.46
N ARG A 160 11.30 6.04 -14.25
CA ARG A 160 12.41 5.58 -13.42
C ARG A 160 12.86 4.14 -13.69
N GLY A 161 12.21 3.43 -14.62
CA GLY A 161 12.49 2.02 -14.87
C GLY A 161 12.08 1.09 -13.73
N LEU A 162 11.15 1.54 -12.86
CA LEU A 162 10.62 0.75 -11.76
C LEU A 162 9.49 -0.16 -12.24
N GLU A 163 9.48 -1.41 -11.76
CA GLU A 163 8.38 -2.34 -12.02
C GLU A 163 7.13 -1.90 -11.23
N LEU A 164 6.06 -1.57 -11.95
CA LEU A 164 4.73 -1.50 -11.37
C LEU A 164 4.15 -2.92 -11.33
N LEU A 165 4.11 -3.52 -10.13
CA LEU A 165 3.59 -4.89 -9.94
C LEU A 165 2.11 -4.98 -10.33
N GLY A 166 1.35 -3.96 -9.97
CA GLY A 166 -0.07 -3.82 -10.21
C GLY A 166 -0.72 -2.77 -9.33
N VAL A 167 -2.03 -2.65 -9.45
CA VAL A 167 -2.86 -1.71 -8.69
C VAL A 167 -3.79 -2.49 -7.77
N VAL A 168 -4.01 -1.98 -6.56
CA VAL A 168 -5.07 -2.44 -5.64
C VAL A 168 -5.99 -1.28 -5.33
N ILE A 169 -7.29 -1.49 -5.43
CA ILE A 169 -8.30 -0.54 -4.93
C ILE A 169 -8.33 -0.69 -3.40
N GLY A 170 -7.87 0.34 -2.67
CA GLY A 170 -7.70 0.27 -1.22
C GLY A 170 -8.97 0.48 -0.39
N GLY A 171 -10.10 0.76 -1.05
CA GLY A 171 -11.42 0.85 -0.41
C GLY A 171 -12.54 0.74 -1.43
N TRP A 172 -13.20 -0.42 -1.50
CA TRP A 172 -14.35 -0.69 -2.37
C TRP A 172 -15.63 -0.70 -1.55
N PRO A 173 -16.59 0.21 -1.79
CA PRO A 173 -17.83 0.25 -1.02
C PRO A 173 -18.83 -0.82 -1.46
N ASP A 174 -19.79 -1.14 -0.58
CA ASP A 174 -20.89 -2.07 -0.88
C ASP A 174 -21.81 -1.54 -1.99
N SER A 175 -21.93 -0.21 -2.10
CA SER A 175 -22.75 0.47 -3.12
C SER A 175 -21.88 1.40 -3.95
N PRO A 176 -21.11 0.86 -4.93
CA PRO A 176 -20.26 1.67 -5.79
C PRO A 176 -21.08 2.56 -6.73
N ASP A 177 -20.66 3.80 -6.91
CA ASP A 177 -21.23 4.72 -7.88
C ASP A 177 -20.83 4.36 -9.34
N LEU A 178 -21.35 5.12 -10.31
CA LEU A 178 -21.06 4.88 -11.73
C LEU A 178 -19.55 5.00 -12.03
N ALA A 179 -18.88 6.02 -11.48
CA ALA A 179 -17.46 6.24 -11.73
C ALA A 179 -16.62 5.07 -11.18
N MET A 180 -16.91 4.61 -9.98
CA MET A 180 -16.25 3.46 -9.37
C MET A 180 -16.40 2.21 -10.22
N ARG A 181 -17.60 1.92 -10.73
CA ARG A 181 -17.85 0.76 -11.59
C ARG A 181 -17.07 0.83 -12.90
N CYS A 182 -17.03 1.99 -13.55
CA CYS A 182 -16.25 2.20 -14.77
C CYS A 182 -14.73 2.06 -14.50
N ASN A 183 -14.25 2.66 -13.40
CA ASN A 183 -12.85 2.67 -13.05
C ASN A 183 -12.25 1.26 -12.85
N VAL A 184 -13.06 0.24 -12.54
CA VAL A 184 -12.57 -1.17 -12.46
C VAL A 184 -12.00 -1.64 -13.80
N THR A 185 -12.57 -1.17 -14.91
CA THR A 185 -12.08 -1.46 -16.26
C THR A 185 -10.93 -0.53 -16.66
N ASP A 186 -11.04 0.75 -16.33
CA ASP A 186 -10.12 1.77 -16.84
C ASP A 186 -8.79 1.83 -16.07
N LEU A 187 -8.79 1.49 -14.76
CA LEU A 187 -7.57 1.51 -13.93
C LEU A 187 -6.42 0.68 -14.49
N PRO A 188 -6.62 -0.60 -14.90
CA PRO A 188 -5.55 -1.38 -15.51
C PRO A 188 -5.00 -0.76 -16.79
N GLU A 189 -5.84 -0.11 -17.59
CA GLU A 189 -5.46 0.52 -18.86
C GLU A 189 -4.56 1.73 -18.60
N VAL A 190 -4.98 2.68 -17.74
CA VAL A 190 -4.18 3.88 -17.47
C VAL A 190 -2.90 3.56 -16.69
N ALA A 191 -2.93 2.54 -15.84
CA ALA A 191 -1.74 2.06 -15.15
C ALA A 191 -0.79 1.29 -16.06
N ALA A 192 -1.29 0.70 -17.16
CA ALA A 192 -0.62 -0.33 -17.97
C ALA A 192 -0.08 -1.47 -17.07
N ALA A 193 -0.89 -1.89 -16.10
CA ALA A 193 -0.55 -2.91 -15.10
C ALA A 193 -1.84 -3.57 -14.58
N PRO A 194 -1.80 -4.83 -14.12
CA PRO A 194 -2.99 -5.54 -13.69
C PRO A 194 -3.62 -4.95 -12.42
N LEU A 195 -4.94 -5.06 -12.30
CA LEU A 195 -5.64 -4.89 -11.03
C LEU A 195 -5.39 -6.17 -10.21
N LEU A 196 -4.81 -6.03 -9.04
CA LEU A 196 -4.38 -7.15 -8.18
C LEU A 196 -5.23 -7.28 -6.92
N GLY A 197 -6.30 -6.54 -6.80
CA GLY A 197 -7.22 -6.65 -5.68
C GLY A 197 -8.14 -5.47 -5.51
N ALA A 198 -9.16 -5.68 -4.68
CA ALA A 198 -10.05 -4.65 -4.21
C ALA A 198 -10.40 -4.94 -2.74
N ILE A 199 -9.95 -4.07 -1.86
CA ILE A 199 -10.18 -4.20 -0.42
C ILE A 199 -11.56 -3.62 -0.10
N PRO A 200 -12.48 -4.36 0.52
CA PRO A 200 -13.77 -3.80 0.90
C PRO A 200 -13.61 -2.63 1.88
N LEU A 201 -14.43 -1.61 1.72
CA LEU A 201 -14.39 -0.45 2.60
C LEU A 201 -14.79 -0.84 4.04
N GLY A 202 -14.05 -0.33 5.04
CA GLY A 202 -14.35 -0.57 6.44
C GLY A 202 -13.77 -1.85 7.05
N VAL A 203 -13.13 -2.74 6.27
CA VAL A 203 -12.59 -4.02 6.80
C VAL A 203 -11.47 -3.85 7.82
N GLY A 204 -10.83 -2.69 7.90
CA GLY A 204 -9.86 -2.37 8.95
C GLY A 204 -10.47 -2.44 10.37
N THR A 205 -11.79 -2.33 10.50
CA THR A 205 -12.50 -2.45 11.80
C THR A 205 -12.85 -3.89 12.17
N LEU A 206 -12.65 -4.86 11.28
CA LEU A 206 -12.93 -6.25 11.56
C LEU A 206 -12.10 -6.78 12.72
N PRO A 207 -12.64 -7.78 13.47
CA PRO A 207 -11.83 -8.56 14.38
C PRO A 207 -10.63 -9.17 13.64
N PRO A 208 -9.42 -9.17 14.23
CA PRO A 208 -8.21 -9.63 13.54
C PRO A 208 -8.32 -11.03 12.92
N ARG A 209 -9.02 -11.95 13.60
CA ARG A 209 -9.23 -13.31 13.06
C ARG A 209 -10.06 -13.28 11.78
N SER A 210 -11.15 -12.53 11.76
CA SER A 210 -12.01 -12.39 10.58
C SER A 210 -11.25 -11.74 9.43
N PHE A 211 -10.49 -10.67 9.70
CA PHE A 211 -9.64 -10.02 8.71
C PHE A 211 -8.68 -11.00 8.04
N ARG A 212 -7.94 -11.79 8.84
CA ARG A 212 -6.98 -12.77 8.32
C ARG A 212 -7.63 -13.88 7.48
N THR A 213 -8.82 -14.31 7.87
CA THR A 213 -9.57 -15.32 7.10
C THR A 213 -10.00 -14.79 5.74
N GLU A 214 -10.42 -13.53 5.68
CA GLU A 214 -10.97 -12.92 4.46
C GLU A 214 -9.92 -12.26 3.55
N ALA A 215 -8.79 -11.84 4.09
CA ALA A 215 -7.78 -11.10 3.33
C ALA A 215 -7.36 -11.76 2.00
N PRO A 216 -7.16 -13.09 1.91
CA PRO A 216 -6.84 -13.74 0.64
C PRO A 216 -7.93 -13.57 -0.43
N ASN A 217 -9.20 -13.38 -0.02
CA ASN A 217 -10.32 -13.20 -0.94
C ASN A 217 -10.35 -11.81 -1.61
N TRP A 218 -9.53 -10.88 -1.16
CA TRP A 218 -9.46 -9.51 -1.69
C TRP A 218 -8.27 -9.29 -2.62
N LEU A 219 -7.32 -10.22 -2.67
CA LEU A 219 -6.05 -10.10 -3.36
C LEU A 219 -5.83 -11.23 -4.36
N ALA A 220 -5.24 -10.90 -5.52
CA ALA A 220 -4.92 -11.84 -6.57
C ALA A 220 -3.81 -12.84 -6.17
N PRO A 221 -3.67 -13.98 -6.88
CA PRO A 221 -2.65 -14.99 -6.61
C PRO A 221 -1.21 -14.46 -6.60
N ARG A 222 -0.92 -13.37 -7.32
CA ARG A 222 0.39 -12.72 -7.30
C ARG A 222 0.72 -12.07 -5.95
N LEU A 223 -0.29 -11.88 -5.08
CA LEU A 223 -0.18 -11.40 -3.71
C LEU A 223 -0.60 -12.47 -2.68
N ASP A 224 -0.40 -13.73 -3.02
CA ASP A 224 -0.74 -14.91 -2.19
C ASP A 224 -2.25 -15.02 -1.86
N GLY A 225 -3.12 -14.44 -2.69
CA GLY A 225 -4.58 -14.50 -2.54
C GLY A 225 -5.25 -15.39 -3.58
N ASN A 226 -6.58 -15.28 -3.66
CA ASN A 226 -7.41 -16.06 -4.58
C ASN A 226 -8.46 -15.21 -5.33
N TRP A 227 -8.33 -13.90 -5.26
CA TRP A 227 -9.24 -12.95 -5.92
C TRP A 227 -9.04 -12.95 -7.44
N GLU A 228 -10.16 -12.93 -8.17
CA GLU A 228 -10.19 -12.99 -9.62
C GLU A 228 -10.70 -11.66 -10.21
N ALA A 229 -9.82 -10.96 -10.94
CA ALA A 229 -10.10 -9.64 -11.52
C ALA A 229 -11.32 -9.65 -12.46
N ASP A 230 -11.44 -10.67 -13.33
CA ASP A 230 -12.54 -10.74 -14.29
C ASP A 230 -13.88 -11.04 -13.62
N ALA A 231 -13.89 -11.90 -12.60
CA ALA A 231 -15.09 -12.16 -11.81
C ALA A 231 -15.53 -10.90 -11.05
N PHE A 232 -14.58 -10.15 -10.50
CA PHE A 232 -14.85 -8.88 -9.82
C PHE A 232 -15.39 -7.84 -10.80
N ARG A 233 -14.77 -7.67 -11.97
CA ARG A 233 -15.21 -6.75 -13.01
C ARG A 233 -16.66 -7.03 -13.45
N ARG A 234 -16.99 -8.28 -13.73
CA ARG A 234 -18.36 -8.67 -14.10
C ARG A 234 -19.39 -8.29 -13.03
N ARG A 235 -19.07 -8.50 -11.74
CA ARG A 235 -19.99 -8.10 -10.63
C ARG A 235 -20.10 -6.59 -10.48
N ALA A 236 -18.99 -5.89 -10.58
CA ALA A 236 -18.95 -4.42 -10.45
C ALA A 236 -19.69 -3.69 -11.56
N THR A 237 -19.65 -4.22 -12.81
CA THR A 237 -20.29 -3.63 -13.99
C THR A 237 -21.73 -4.10 -14.19
N ALA A 238 -22.12 -5.25 -13.68
CA ALA A 238 -23.53 -5.63 -13.59
C ALA A 238 -24.21 -4.63 -12.64
N GLY A 239 -25.01 -3.70 -13.19
CA GLY A 239 -25.76 -2.73 -12.37
C GLY A 239 -26.56 -3.43 -11.28
N PRO A 240 -27.12 -2.69 -10.30
CA PRO A 240 -28.04 -3.30 -9.34
C PRO A 240 -29.14 -4.02 -10.15
N THR A 241 -29.34 -5.29 -9.88
CA THR A 241 -30.52 -6.02 -10.37
C THR A 241 -31.70 -5.21 -9.92
N ALA A 242 -32.43 -4.65 -10.91
CA ALA A 242 -33.69 -3.98 -10.62
C ALA A 242 -34.63 -5.05 -10.03
N ASP A 243 -34.86 -4.97 -8.71
CA ASP A 243 -35.96 -5.64 -8.04
C ASP A 243 -37.25 -4.85 -8.29
#